data_9f32d1d58cd375b338b5f512f2805911
#
_entry.id   9f32d1d58cd375b338b5f512f2805911
#
_cell.length_a   1.000
_cell.length_b   1.000
_cell.length_c   1.000
_cell.angle_alpha   90.00
_cell.angle_beta   90.00
_cell.angle_gamma   90.00
#
_symmetry.space_group_name_H-M   'P 1'
#
loop_
_entity.id
_entity.type
_entity.pdbx_description
1 polymer ?
#
loop_
_entity_poly.entity_id
_entity_poly.type
_entity_poly.pdbx_seq_one_letter_code
_entity_poly.pdbx_strand_id
1 'polypeptide(L)'
;MKRMINLMLVFTLTASLLGGCGSAPKESKEPAADNTAVEESGEGLKIAICSSPSGVDDGSFNENNYDGILAFIEDNPEATVTPVKEETGDVAAALQAVADIVADYDVIVCCGFQFAGIGSLAEENPDVDFILVDTYPTDAEGNEAEYDNIYAMTFKEQEAGFCAGMAAALETKTGKVAVVNGIAYPSNVNYQWGFESGVNYANKYCGANAEIVEIASYAGTDVTGKNVGGNYVGSFADEATGKIVGEALIAEGVDVIFAAAGGSGNGVLTAVKEATDVYYIGCDVDQFDDGAKGSSNVVLTSALKIMDKNVEKQLGLIKDGSFKGENALLGADTDSTGYVKAEGRQQLSEDTIKTIDEAFAKVKSGEIVPAANFNGEAPDAFTGL
;
A
#
# COMPACT_ATOMS: atom_id res chain seq x y z
N MET A 1 -43.01 -23.46 23.01
CA MET A 1 -43.53 -23.17 24.39
C MET A 1 -42.85 -21.90 24.87
N LYS A 2 -43.66 -20.81 24.99
CA LYS A 2 -43.72 -19.79 26.04
C LYS A 2 -42.37 -19.13 26.44
N ARG A 3 -42.20 -17.84 26.56
CA ARG A 3 -43.12 -16.67 26.69
C ARG A 3 -42.32 -15.37 26.45
N MET A 4 -42.98 -14.42 25.81
CA MET A 4 -42.71 -12.98 25.79
C MET A 4 -42.69 -12.37 27.20
N ILE A 5 -41.95 -11.28 27.42
CA ILE A 5 -42.40 -10.15 28.25
C ILE A 5 -41.83 -8.86 27.65
N ASN A 6 -42.76 -8.00 27.21
CA ASN A 6 -42.58 -6.57 26.97
C ASN A 6 -42.52 -5.83 28.30
N LEU A 7 -41.75 -4.75 28.40
CA LEU A 7 -42.07 -3.67 29.32
C LEU A 7 -41.77 -2.31 28.68
N MET A 8 -42.87 -1.64 28.38
CA MET A 8 -42.97 -0.23 27.98
C MET A 8 -43.03 0.59 29.28
N LEU A 9 -42.29 1.69 29.38
CA LEU A 9 -42.58 2.71 30.39
C LEU A 9 -42.54 4.11 29.77
N VAL A 10 -43.70 4.72 29.70
CA VAL A 10 -43.99 6.12 29.38
C VAL A 10 -44.07 6.88 30.70
N PHE A 11 -43.49 8.08 30.81
CA PHE A 11 -43.93 9.15 31.72
C PHE A 11 -43.38 10.50 31.22
N THR A 12 -44.20 11.27 30.62
CA THR A 12 -45.05 12.44 30.99
C THR A 12 -44.32 13.72 31.42
N LEU A 13 -44.60 14.73 30.59
CA LEU A 13 -44.40 16.18 30.78
C LEU A 13 -45.02 16.68 32.12
N THR A 14 -44.35 17.68 32.72
CA THR A 14 -45.05 18.74 33.44
C THR A 14 -44.40 20.09 33.21
N ALA A 15 -45.16 21.00 32.65
CA ALA A 15 -44.92 22.43 32.59
C ALA A 15 -45.38 23.12 33.89
N SER A 16 -44.67 24.14 34.33
CA SER A 16 -45.21 25.16 35.21
C SER A 16 -44.65 26.55 34.90
N LEU A 17 -45.57 27.40 34.45
CA LEU A 17 -45.48 28.86 34.35
C LEU A 17 -45.77 29.50 35.72
N LEU A 18 -45.16 30.68 35.92
CA LEU A 18 -45.65 31.87 36.64
C LEU A 18 -44.39 32.70 37.01
N GLY A 19 -44.13 33.93 36.65
CA GLY A 19 -44.95 35.11 36.53
C GLY A 19 -44.48 36.13 37.59
N GLY A 20 -43.95 37.30 37.17
CA GLY A 20 -43.64 38.35 38.12
C GLY A 20 -42.91 39.57 37.50
N CYS A 21 -43.65 40.63 37.25
CA CYS A 21 -43.24 41.95 36.76
C CYS A 21 -42.35 42.75 37.73
N GLY A 22 -41.55 43.70 37.18
CA GLY A 22 -41.14 44.87 37.93
C GLY A 22 -39.96 45.69 37.39
N SER A 23 -40.26 46.66 36.55
CA SER A 23 -39.61 48.03 36.44
C SER A 23 -38.13 48.22 36.08
N ALA A 24 -37.92 48.83 34.92
CA ALA A 24 -36.71 49.59 34.52
C ALA A 24 -36.55 50.92 35.30
N PRO A 25 -35.37 51.64 35.25
CA PRO A 25 -34.83 52.22 34.03
C PRO A 25 -33.28 52.47 33.94
N LYS A 26 -32.83 52.71 32.68
CA LYS A 26 -31.78 53.64 32.16
C LYS A 26 -30.33 53.17 32.05
N GLU A 27 -29.99 52.98 30.78
CA GLU A 27 -28.89 53.56 29.97
C GLU A 27 -27.48 53.75 30.56
N SER A 28 -26.52 53.01 30.01
CA SER A 28 -25.32 53.60 29.43
C SER A 28 -24.80 52.66 28.30
N LYS A 29 -24.62 53.24 27.11
CA LYS A 29 -24.02 52.65 25.93
C LYS A 29 -22.52 52.56 26.09
N GLU A 30 -21.92 51.40 25.75
CA GLU A 30 -20.64 51.29 25.06
C GLU A 30 -20.57 49.93 24.33
N PRO A 31 -19.75 49.80 23.26
CA PRO A 31 -20.12 48.98 22.10
C PRO A 31 -19.81 47.52 22.31
N ALA A 32 -20.76 46.68 21.89
CA ALA A 32 -20.57 45.24 21.73
C ALA A 32 -19.48 44.96 20.70
N ALA A 33 -18.38 44.37 21.17
CA ALA A 33 -17.52 43.60 20.29
C ALA A 33 -18.33 42.37 19.85
N ASP A 34 -18.71 42.35 18.60
CA ASP A 34 -19.32 41.24 17.90
C ASP A 34 -18.24 40.15 17.76
N ASN A 35 -18.15 39.28 18.76
CA ASN A 35 -17.44 38.03 18.71
C ASN A 35 -18.46 36.97 18.28
N THR A 36 -18.91 37.04 17.06
CA THR A 36 -19.38 35.83 16.37
C THR A 36 -18.16 34.95 16.13
N ALA A 37 -17.81 34.14 17.15
CA ALA A 37 -17.15 32.88 16.89
C ALA A 37 -18.14 32.11 15.99
N VAL A 38 -17.84 32.04 14.72
CA VAL A 38 -18.37 31.03 13.83
C VAL A 38 -17.84 29.72 14.44
N GLU A 39 -18.68 29.01 15.20
CA GLU A 39 -18.50 27.59 15.37
C GLU A 39 -18.68 27.03 13.95
N GLU A 40 -17.58 26.86 13.22
CA GLU A 40 -17.51 25.87 12.16
C GLU A 40 -17.76 24.52 12.83
N SER A 41 -19.00 24.08 12.84
CA SER A 41 -19.31 22.68 12.95
C SER A 41 -18.84 22.05 11.64
N GLY A 42 -17.53 21.83 11.50
CA GLY A 42 -16.97 21.12 10.37
C GLY A 42 -17.54 19.70 10.40
N GLU A 43 -18.38 19.35 9.43
CA GLU A 43 -18.61 17.96 9.12
C GLU A 43 -17.23 17.38 8.79
N GLY A 44 -16.84 16.26 9.47
CA GLY A 44 -15.56 15.61 9.21
C GLY A 44 -15.49 15.06 7.79
N LEU A 45 -14.28 14.89 7.25
CA LEU A 45 -14.08 14.35 5.92
C LEU A 45 -14.76 12.99 5.75
N LYS A 46 -15.52 12.83 4.69
CA LYS A 46 -16.07 11.54 4.24
C LYS A 46 -15.10 10.94 3.24
N ILE A 47 -14.44 9.88 3.63
CA ILE A 47 -13.38 9.23 2.84
C ILE A 47 -13.92 7.90 2.31
N ALA A 48 -13.70 7.60 1.03
CA ALA A 48 -13.81 6.25 0.50
C ALA A 48 -12.42 5.70 0.19
N ILE A 49 -12.23 4.38 0.36
CA ILE A 49 -11.08 3.66 -0.18
C ILE A 49 -11.55 2.60 -1.15
N CYS A 50 -11.16 2.75 -2.42
CA CYS A 50 -11.43 1.79 -3.47
C CYS A 50 -10.25 0.82 -3.58
N SER A 51 -10.48 -0.44 -3.21
CA SER A 51 -9.47 -1.50 -3.19
C SER A 51 -9.60 -2.48 -4.35
N SER A 52 -8.55 -3.26 -4.60
CA SER A 52 -8.56 -4.43 -5.47
C SER A 52 -9.47 -5.55 -4.91
N PRO A 53 -9.68 -6.67 -5.65
CA PRO A 53 -10.46 -7.81 -5.17
C PRO A 53 -9.98 -8.44 -3.84
N SER A 54 -8.74 -8.18 -3.40
CA SER A 54 -8.25 -8.66 -2.10
C SER A 54 -8.95 -7.98 -0.91
N GLY A 55 -9.46 -6.74 -1.09
CA GLY A 55 -10.05 -5.99 0.02
C GLY A 55 -9.01 -5.29 0.88
N VAL A 56 -9.48 -4.54 1.92
CA VAL A 56 -8.62 -3.75 2.82
C VAL A 56 -8.06 -4.54 4.01
N ASP A 57 -8.22 -5.85 4.00
CA ASP A 57 -7.73 -6.80 4.99
C ASP A 57 -6.80 -7.85 4.34
N ASP A 58 -6.02 -7.44 3.34
CA ASP A 58 -5.14 -8.33 2.57
C ASP A 58 -3.77 -8.61 3.24
N GLY A 59 -3.50 -8.00 4.37
CA GLY A 59 -2.22 -8.13 5.08
C GLY A 59 -1.05 -7.46 4.36
N SER A 60 -1.30 -6.57 3.38
CA SER A 60 -0.27 -5.96 2.54
C SER A 60 -0.72 -4.61 1.96
N PHE A 61 -0.83 -4.51 0.64
CA PHE A 61 -1.01 -3.29 -0.13
C PHE A 61 -2.27 -2.48 0.24
N ASN A 62 -3.46 -3.10 0.16
CA ASN A 62 -4.69 -2.35 0.42
C ASN A 62 -4.84 -2.02 1.91
N GLU A 63 -4.47 -2.96 2.81
CA GLU A 63 -4.51 -2.76 4.26
C GLU A 63 -3.60 -1.60 4.68
N ASN A 64 -2.38 -1.51 4.12
CA ASN A 64 -1.47 -0.41 4.47
C ASN A 64 -2.01 0.98 4.07
N ASN A 65 -2.67 1.09 2.92
CA ASN A 65 -3.34 2.35 2.55
C ASN A 65 -4.52 2.66 3.49
N TYR A 66 -5.27 1.62 3.90
CA TYR A 66 -6.36 1.76 4.85
C TYR A 66 -5.87 2.17 6.23
N ASP A 67 -4.76 1.61 6.69
CA ASP A 67 -4.11 1.98 7.96
C ASP A 67 -3.72 3.46 7.99
N GLY A 68 -3.26 4.01 6.87
CA GLY A 68 -3.00 5.46 6.76
C GLY A 68 -4.25 6.31 6.96
N ILE A 69 -5.40 5.85 6.46
CA ILE A 69 -6.68 6.53 6.69
C ILE A 69 -7.10 6.38 8.16
N LEU A 70 -6.95 5.19 8.75
CA LEU A 70 -7.29 4.95 10.15
C LEU A 70 -6.43 5.79 11.09
N ALA A 71 -5.12 5.92 10.80
CA ALA A 71 -4.22 6.79 11.56
C ALA A 71 -4.66 8.27 11.49
N PHE A 72 -5.08 8.75 10.31
CA PHE A 72 -5.64 10.08 10.17
C PHE A 72 -6.92 10.25 11.01
N ILE A 73 -7.82 9.26 11.04
CA ILE A 73 -9.07 9.30 11.80
C ILE A 73 -8.82 9.28 13.32
N GLU A 74 -7.75 8.62 13.81
CA GLU A 74 -7.41 8.66 15.24
C GLU A 74 -7.20 10.11 15.74
N ASP A 75 -6.57 10.95 14.92
CA ASP A 75 -6.37 12.37 15.22
C ASP A 75 -7.54 13.27 14.79
N ASN A 76 -8.48 12.74 13.99
CA ASN A 76 -9.62 13.45 13.41
C ASN A 76 -10.92 12.62 13.55
N PRO A 77 -11.44 12.43 14.77
CA PRO A 77 -12.52 11.47 15.04
C PRO A 77 -13.88 11.84 14.41
N GLU A 78 -14.01 13.02 13.85
CA GLU A 78 -15.17 13.43 13.05
C GLU A 78 -15.12 12.89 11.60
N ALA A 79 -13.94 12.50 11.10
CA ALA A 79 -13.80 11.92 9.78
C ALA A 79 -14.31 10.45 9.76
N THR A 80 -14.76 10.01 8.60
CA THR A 80 -15.26 8.64 8.40
C THR A 80 -14.64 8.00 7.17
N VAL A 81 -14.51 6.67 7.17
CA VAL A 81 -14.05 5.92 6.00
C VAL A 81 -15.01 4.78 5.65
N THR A 82 -15.20 4.59 4.34
CA THR A 82 -15.97 3.48 3.78
C THR A 82 -15.10 2.69 2.81
N PRO A 83 -14.79 1.43 3.10
CA PRO A 83 -14.15 0.55 2.12
C PRO A 83 -15.12 0.18 0.98
N VAL A 84 -14.65 0.31 -0.24
CA VAL A 84 -15.35 -0.09 -1.47
C VAL A 84 -14.44 -1.07 -2.22
N LYS A 85 -14.82 -2.33 -2.22
CA LYS A 85 -14.04 -3.38 -2.85
C LYS A 85 -14.48 -3.58 -4.30
N GLU A 86 -13.55 -3.48 -5.24
CA GLU A 86 -13.78 -3.90 -6.62
C GLU A 86 -13.62 -5.43 -6.70
N GLU A 87 -14.63 -6.14 -7.19
CA GLU A 87 -14.72 -7.60 -7.04
C GLU A 87 -14.04 -8.39 -8.16
N THR A 88 -13.72 -7.75 -9.29
CA THR A 88 -13.33 -8.46 -10.52
C THR A 88 -11.86 -8.27 -10.92
N GLY A 89 -11.22 -7.19 -10.53
CA GLY A 89 -9.91 -6.75 -11.03
C GLY A 89 -9.95 -6.15 -12.44
N ASP A 90 -11.15 -5.91 -12.99
CA ASP A 90 -11.33 -5.31 -14.31
C ASP A 90 -11.23 -3.78 -14.23
N VAL A 91 -10.43 -3.18 -15.11
CA VAL A 91 -10.20 -1.71 -15.14
C VAL A 91 -11.49 -0.93 -15.32
N ALA A 92 -12.40 -1.36 -16.21
CA ALA A 92 -13.65 -0.65 -16.42
C ALA A 92 -14.59 -0.77 -15.22
N ALA A 93 -14.59 -1.92 -14.54
CA ALA A 93 -15.35 -2.12 -13.30
C ALA A 93 -14.79 -1.27 -12.16
N ALA A 94 -13.46 -1.12 -12.07
CA ALA A 94 -12.81 -0.28 -11.07
C ALA A 94 -13.20 1.20 -11.23
N LEU A 95 -13.16 1.72 -12.46
CA LEU A 95 -13.60 3.10 -12.75
C LEU A 95 -15.10 3.30 -12.49
N GLN A 96 -15.93 2.31 -12.82
CA GLN A 96 -17.37 2.38 -12.55
C GLN A 96 -17.64 2.39 -11.03
N ALA A 97 -16.90 1.60 -10.22
CA ALA A 97 -17.05 1.61 -8.78
C ALA A 97 -16.77 2.97 -8.16
N VAL A 98 -15.76 3.71 -8.67
CA VAL A 98 -15.50 5.10 -8.25
C VAL A 98 -16.61 6.03 -8.71
N ALA A 99 -17.06 5.91 -9.97
CA ALA A 99 -18.11 6.76 -10.53
C ALA A 99 -19.44 6.62 -9.76
N ASP A 100 -19.76 5.42 -9.29
CA ASP A 100 -20.99 5.15 -8.56
C ASP A 100 -21.06 5.84 -7.18
N ILE A 101 -19.89 6.20 -6.60
CA ILE A 101 -19.81 6.74 -5.23
C ILE A 101 -19.30 8.18 -5.17
N VAL A 102 -18.69 8.70 -6.22
CA VAL A 102 -17.92 9.96 -6.20
C VAL A 102 -18.69 11.15 -5.61
N ALA A 103 -20.02 11.21 -5.79
CA ALA A 103 -20.86 12.29 -5.29
C ALA A 103 -21.12 12.26 -3.77
N ASP A 104 -20.76 11.16 -3.09
CA ASP A 104 -21.09 10.93 -1.68
C ASP A 104 -19.91 11.18 -0.74
N TYR A 105 -18.69 11.41 -1.29
CA TYR A 105 -17.44 11.52 -0.53
C TYR A 105 -16.67 12.80 -0.89
N ASP A 106 -15.91 13.29 0.09
CA ASP A 106 -15.01 14.43 -0.07
C ASP A 106 -13.64 13.98 -0.62
N VAL A 107 -13.23 12.74 -0.26
CA VAL A 107 -11.95 12.17 -0.67
C VAL A 107 -12.12 10.72 -1.08
N ILE A 108 -11.48 10.33 -2.20
CA ILE A 108 -11.43 8.94 -2.64
C ILE A 108 -9.99 8.48 -2.79
N VAL A 109 -9.58 7.48 -1.99
CA VAL A 109 -8.30 6.81 -2.11
C VAL A 109 -8.45 5.61 -3.05
N CYS A 110 -7.73 5.61 -4.18
CA CYS A 110 -7.81 4.59 -5.21
C CYS A 110 -6.52 3.75 -5.20
N CYS A 111 -6.64 2.46 -4.85
CA CYS A 111 -5.51 1.58 -4.61
C CYS A 111 -5.20 0.70 -5.83
N GLY A 112 -4.22 1.10 -6.64
CA GLY A 112 -3.62 0.29 -7.69
C GLY A 112 -3.83 0.79 -9.11
N PHE A 113 -3.07 0.18 -10.02
CA PHE A 113 -2.98 0.53 -11.44
C PHE A 113 -4.34 0.55 -12.19
N GLN A 114 -5.29 -0.29 -11.79
CA GLN A 114 -6.61 -0.38 -12.41
C GLN A 114 -7.43 0.92 -12.32
N PHE A 115 -7.03 1.85 -11.45
CA PHE A 115 -7.67 3.16 -11.28
C PHE A 115 -7.01 4.29 -12.10
N ALA A 116 -6.04 4.01 -12.96
CA ALA A 116 -5.32 5.03 -13.74
C ALA A 116 -6.27 5.95 -14.55
N GLY A 117 -7.39 5.41 -15.05
CA GLY A 117 -8.35 6.16 -15.89
C GLY A 117 -9.27 7.13 -15.15
N ILE A 118 -9.04 7.47 -13.87
CA ILE A 118 -9.92 8.36 -13.10
C ILE A 118 -9.85 9.84 -13.51
N GLY A 119 -8.89 10.24 -14.38
CA GLY A 119 -8.68 11.64 -14.74
C GLY A 119 -9.95 12.36 -15.21
N SER A 120 -10.71 11.76 -16.14
CA SER A 120 -11.97 12.37 -16.61
C SER A 120 -13.01 12.50 -15.50
N LEU A 121 -13.05 11.54 -14.57
CA LEU A 121 -13.97 11.59 -13.43
C LEU A 121 -13.58 12.70 -12.45
N ALA A 122 -12.28 12.92 -12.24
CA ALA A 122 -11.78 14.00 -11.40
C ALA A 122 -12.09 15.39 -12.01
N GLU A 123 -11.98 15.56 -13.35
CA GLU A 123 -12.38 16.79 -14.05
C GLU A 123 -13.87 17.09 -13.87
N GLU A 124 -14.73 16.06 -13.89
CA GLU A 124 -16.18 16.19 -13.72
C GLU A 124 -16.59 16.46 -12.25
N ASN A 125 -15.69 16.20 -11.29
CA ASN A 125 -15.93 16.33 -9.85
C ASN A 125 -14.82 17.16 -9.17
N PRO A 126 -14.70 18.47 -9.50
CA PRO A 126 -13.60 19.31 -9.02
C PRO A 126 -13.62 19.60 -7.51
N ASP A 127 -14.72 19.29 -6.83
CA ASP A 127 -14.87 19.45 -5.36
C ASP A 127 -14.51 18.16 -4.59
N VAL A 128 -14.10 17.08 -5.28
CA VAL A 128 -13.65 15.81 -4.69
C VAL A 128 -12.15 15.66 -4.90
N ASP A 129 -11.42 15.39 -3.83
CA ASP A 129 -10.00 15.12 -3.90
C ASP A 129 -9.73 13.60 -4.08
N PHE A 130 -8.71 13.27 -4.86
CA PHE A 130 -8.32 11.88 -5.10
C PHE A 130 -6.88 11.63 -4.66
N ILE A 131 -6.66 10.51 -3.98
CA ILE A 131 -5.32 9.97 -3.71
C ILE A 131 -5.19 8.68 -4.52
N LEU A 132 -4.35 8.70 -5.55
CA LEU A 132 -4.14 7.57 -6.46
C LEU A 132 -2.82 6.89 -6.14
N VAL A 133 -2.84 5.58 -5.91
CA VAL A 133 -1.68 4.81 -5.47
C VAL A 133 -1.22 3.84 -6.55
N ASP A 134 0.09 3.75 -6.80
CA ASP A 134 0.78 2.87 -7.76
C ASP A 134 0.52 3.17 -9.23
N THR A 135 -0.04 4.31 -9.57
CA THR A 135 -0.17 4.75 -10.96
C THR A 135 -0.33 6.25 -11.04
N TYR A 136 -0.04 6.83 -12.19
CA TYR A 136 -0.42 8.18 -12.53
C TYR A 136 -1.77 8.19 -13.25
N PRO A 137 -2.56 9.25 -13.12
CA PRO A 137 -3.84 9.35 -13.81
C PRO A 137 -3.63 9.53 -15.31
N THR A 138 -4.60 9.03 -16.08
CA THR A 138 -4.63 9.20 -17.52
C THR A 138 -5.84 10.03 -17.97
N ASP A 139 -5.65 10.75 -19.09
CA ASP A 139 -6.72 11.45 -19.77
C ASP A 139 -7.66 10.48 -20.54
N ALA A 140 -8.67 11.02 -21.21
CA ALA A 140 -9.64 10.25 -22.00
C ALA A 140 -9.01 9.49 -23.18
N GLU A 141 -7.83 9.92 -23.65
CA GLU A 141 -7.06 9.29 -24.72
C GLU A 141 -6.09 8.22 -24.16
N GLY A 142 -5.98 8.09 -22.83
CA GLY A 142 -5.10 7.14 -22.16
C GLY A 142 -3.66 7.64 -22.01
N ASN A 143 -3.40 8.94 -22.17
CA ASN A 143 -2.08 9.52 -21.90
C ASN A 143 -1.98 9.94 -20.43
N GLU A 144 -0.81 9.81 -19.85
CA GLU A 144 -0.53 10.33 -18.51
C GLU A 144 -0.78 11.86 -18.45
N ALA A 145 -1.46 12.30 -17.37
CA ALA A 145 -1.85 13.68 -17.16
C ALA A 145 -1.73 14.07 -15.67
N GLU A 146 -1.76 15.36 -15.37
CA GLU A 146 -1.82 15.90 -14.01
C GLU A 146 -3.13 16.66 -13.82
N TYR A 147 -3.71 16.53 -12.61
CA TYR A 147 -4.99 17.16 -12.25
C TYR A 147 -4.83 17.85 -10.89
N ASP A 148 -5.44 19.02 -10.74
CA ASP A 148 -5.33 19.84 -9.52
C ASP A 148 -5.88 19.13 -8.27
N ASN A 149 -6.84 18.20 -8.45
CA ASN A 149 -7.51 17.43 -7.39
C ASN A 149 -7.10 15.95 -7.35
N ILE A 150 -6.01 15.53 -8.00
CA ILE A 150 -5.43 14.18 -7.87
C ILE A 150 -4.00 14.27 -7.36
N TYR A 151 -3.73 13.74 -6.17
CA TYR A 151 -2.37 13.41 -5.77
C TYR A 151 -2.09 11.95 -6.11
N ALA A 152 -1.27 11.73 -7.11
CA ALA A 152 -0.88 10.40 -7.54
C ALA A 152 0.52 10.07 -7.04
N MET A 153 0.69 8.93 -6.37
CA MET A 153 1.97 8.45 -5.87
C MET A 153 2.33 7.11 -6.50
N THR A 154 3.46 7.10 -7.17
CA THR A 154 4.16 5.87 -7.57
C THR A 154 5.44 5.73 -6.75
N PHE A 155 5.97 4.53 -6.69
CA PHE A 155 7.11 4.24 -5.84
C PHE A 155 8.26 3.67 -6.67
N LYS A 156 9.47 3.81 -6.13
CA LYS A 156 10.66 3.13 -6.64
C LYS A 156 10.76 1.75 -5.99
N GLU A 157 9.79 0.86 -6.28
CA GLU A 157 9.71 -0.48 -5.69
C GLU A 157 10.97 -1.30 -5.93
N GLN A 158 11.70 -1.03 -7.02
CA GLN A 158 12.98 -1.67 -7.31
C GLN A 158 14.03 -1.44 -6.20
N GLU A 159 13.90 -0.37 -5.41
CA GLU A 159 14.83 -0.10 -4.31
C GLU A 159 14.56 -1.04 -3.12
N ALA A 160 13.30 -1.27 -2.77
CA ALA A 160 12.90 -2.23 -1.75
C ALA A 160 13.11 -3.68 -2.24
N GLY A 161 12.77 -3.96 -3.50
CA GLY A 161 13.09 -5.23 -4.18
C GLY A 161 14.58 -5.55 -4.16
N PHE A 162 15.45 -4.56 -4.37
CA PHE A 162 16.90 -4.71 -4.28
C PHE A 162 17.35 -5.18 -2.89
N CYS A 163 16.80 -4.59 -1.82
CA CYS A 163 17.09 -5.03 -0.46
C CYS A 163 16.62 -6.47 -0.22
N ALA A 164 15.42 -6.84 -0.71
CA ALA A 164 14.89 -8.20 -0.63
C ALA A 164 15.78 -9.21 -1.38
N GLY A 165 16.23 -8.86 -2.59
CA GLY A 165 17.13 -9.69 -3.39
C GLY A 165 18.48 -9.90 -2.72
N MET A 166 19.07 -8.86 -2.13
CA MET A 166 20.29 -8.96 -1.35
C MET A 166 20.11 -9.86 -0.13
N ALA A 167 19.01 -9.67 0.63
CA ALA A 167 18.69 -10.48 1.80
C ALA A 167 18.56 -11.96 1.41
N ALA A 168 17.82 -12.25 0.34
CA ALA A 168 17.67 -13.61 -0.17
C ALA A 168 19.00 -14.25 -0.56
N ALA A 169 19.83 -13.53 -1.32
CA ALA A 169 21.11 -14.04 -1.82
C ALA A 169 22.16 -14.28 -0.70
N LEU A 170 22.13 -13.45 0.35
CA LEU A 170 23.07 -13.55 1.47
C LEU A 170 22.67 -14.60 2.51
N GLU A 171 21.34 -14.89 2.65
CA GLU A 171 20.82 -15.80 3.68
C GLU A 171 20.48 -17.20 3.14
N THR A 172 20.31 -17.39 1.81
CA THR A 172 20.03 -18.71 1.24
C THR A 172 21.06 -19.77 1.65
N LYS A 173 20.60 -20.98 1.89
CA LYS A 173 21.44 -22.16 2.17
C LYS A 173 21.54 -23.11 0.99
N THR A 174 20.52 -23.15 0.14
CA THR A 174 20.52 -23.97 -1.09
C THR A 174 21.19 -23.27 -2.26
N GLY A 175 21.34 -21.94 -2.18
CA GLY A 175 21.79 -21.10 -3.29
C GLY A 175 20.69 -20.84 -4.32
N LYS A 176 19.41 -21.12 -4.00
CA LYS A 176 18.28 -20.89 -4.90
C LYS A 176 17.25 -19.99 -4.24
N VAL A 177 16.93 -18.89 -4.92
CA VAL A 177 16.00 -17.87 -4.44
C VAL A 177 14.98 -17.54 -5.53
N ALA A 178 13.82 -17.00 -5.15
CA ALA A 178 12.81 -16.62 -6.12
C ALA A 178 12.01 -15.38 -5.67
N VAL A 179 11.43 -14.67 -6.63
CA VAL A 179 10.39 -13.68 -6.42
C VAL A 179 9.08 -14.19 -7.03
N VAL A 180 7.97 -13.98 -6.31
CA VAL A 180 6.61 -14.25 -6.76
C VAL A 180 5.82 -12.95 -6.75
N ASN A 181 5.16 -12.64 -7.86
CA ASN A 181 4.36 -11.44 -8.05
C ASN A 181 2.88 -11.78 -8.29
N GLY A 182 1.98 -10.80 -8.06
CA GLY A 182 0.58 -10.93 -8.39
C GLY A 182 0.33 -10.87 -9.90
N ILE A 183 0.14 -9.68 -10.44
CA ILE A 183 -0.03 -9.36 -11.86
C ILE A 183 1.19 -8.52 -12.30
N ALA A 184 1.61 -8.63 -13.55
CA ALA A 184 2.75 -7.88 -14.08
C ALA A 184 2.41 -6.40 -14.37
N TYR A 185 1.86 -5.72 -13.37
CA TYR A 185 1.72 -4.27 -13.37
C TYR A 185 3.08 -3.59 -13.17
N PRO A 186 3.22 -2.30 -13.52
CA PRO A 186 4.51 -1.60 -13.45
C PRO A 186 5.23 -1.73 -12.10
N SER A 187 4.51 -1.59 -10.98
CA SER A 187 5.04 -1.74 -9.62
C SER A 187 5.60 -3.15 -9.36
N ASN A 188 4.92 -4.19 -9.83
CA ASN A 188 5.35 -5.58 -9.65
C ASN A 188 6.57 -5.92 -10.52
N VAL A 189 6.63 -5.38 -11.73
CA VAL A 189 7.84 -5.51 -12.58
C VAL A 189 9.03 -4.80 -11.92
N ASN A 190 8.82 -3.66 -11.26
CA ASN A 190 9.86 -2.98 -10.50
C ASN A 190 10.34 -3.84 -9.32
N TYR A 191 9.44 -4.46 -8.53
CA TYR A 191 9.83 -5.39 -7.47
C TYR A 191 10.63 -6.58 -8.00
N GLN A 192 10.20 -7.19 -9.12
CA GLN A 192 10.92 -8.30 -9.74
C GLN A 192 12.34 -7.88 -10.12
N TRP A 193 12.46 -6.84 -10.94
CA TRP A 193 13.76 -6.42 -11.46
C TRP A 193 14.67 -5.85 -10.37
N GLY A 194 14.08 -5.20 -9.35
CA GLY A 194 14.80 -4.82 -8.15
C GLY A 194 15.37 -6.02 -7.40
N PHE A 195 14.56 -7.05 -7.16
CA PHE A 195 15.00 -8.30 -6.53
C PHE A 195 16.13 -8.97 -7.33
N GLU A 196 15.96 -9.11 -8.63
CA GLU A 196 16.99 -9.67 -9.52
C GLU A 196 18.28 -8.84 -9.46
N SER A 197 18.17 -7.49 -9.46
CA SER A 197 19.32 -6.59 -9.27
C SER A 197 20.01 -6.81 -7.94
N GLY A 198 19.25 -6.97 -6.86
CA GLY A 198 19.80 -7.22 -5.52
C GLY A 198 20.56 -8.54 -5.43
N VAL A 199 20.01 -9.62 -6.00
CA VAL A 199 20.68 -10.93 -6.08
C VAL A 199 21.97 -10.82 -6.90
N ASN A 200 21.91 -10.21 -8.07
CA ASN A 200 23.07 -10.03 -8.96
C ASN A 200 24.15 -9.16 -8.31
N TYR A 201 23.74 -8.09 -7.59
CA TYR A 201 24.69 -7.25 -6.85
C TYR A 201 25.37 -8.03 -5.73
N ALA A 202 24.63 -8.80 -4.93
CA ALA A 202 25.18 -9.61 -3.85
C ALA A 202 26.15 -10.68 -4.40
N ASN A 203 25.81 -11.33 -5.51
CA ASN A 203 26.69 -12.28 -6.19
C ASN A 203 27.99 -11.63 -6.66
N LYS A 204 27.90 -10.45 -7.27
CA LYS A 204 29.05 -9.79 -7.90
C LYS A 204 29.98 -9.10 -6.91
N TYR A 205 29.42 -8.49 -5.85
CA TYR A 205 30.16 -7.59 -4.96
C TYR A 205 30.22 -8.03 -3.51
N CYS A 206 29.33 -8.94 -3.07
CA CYS A 206 29.23 -9.35 -1.65
C CYS A 206 29.60 -10.82 -1.43
N GLY A 207 30.05 -11.54 -2.47
CA GLY A 207 30.50 -12.93 -2.36
C GLY A 207 29.38 -13.96 -2.22
N ALA A 208 28.14 -13.60 -2.49
CA ALA A 208 27.03 -14.55 -2.62
C ALA A 208 27.18 -15.40 -3.89
N ASN A 209 26.40 -16.51 -3.96
CA ASN A 209 26.33 -17.37 -5.15
C ASN A 209 24.92 -17.93 -5.25
N ALA A 210 23.95 -17.07 -5.47
CA ALA A 210 22.53 -17.40 -5.53
C ALA A 210 22.05 -17.44 -7.00
N GLU A 211 21.23 -18.43 -7.32
CA GLU A 211 20.49 -18.59 -8.57
C GLU A 211 19.06 -18.11 -8.39
N ILE A 212 18.57 -17.29 -9.31
CA ILE A 212 17.17 -16.89 -9.36
C ILE A 212 16.39 -17.96 -10.12
N VAL A 213 15.38 -18.55 -9.47
CA VAL A 213 14.57 -19.60 -10.07
C VAL A 213 13.28 -19.01 -10.65
N GLU A 214 13.10 -19.22 -11.96
CA GLU A 214 11.89 -18.88 -12.68
C GLU A 214 11.27 -20.12 -13.29
N ILE A 215 9.94 -20.26 -13.12
CA ILE A 215 9.17 -21.37 -13.71
C ILE A 215 8.45 -20.83 -14.95
N ALA A 216 8.84 -21.28 -16.13
CA ALA A 216 8.38 -20.74 -17.41
C ALA A 216 6.84 -20.67 -17.57
N SER A 217 6.07 -21.56 -16.90
CA SER A 217 4.61 -21.53 -16.93
C SER A 217 3.99 -20.40 -16.14
N TYR A 218 4.76 -19.73 -15.30
CA TYR A 218 4.35 -18.59 -14.49
C TYR A 218 4.95 -17.27 -14.97
N ALA A 219 5.63 -17.25 -16.12
CA ALA A 219 6.19 -16.02 -16.67
C ALA A 219 5.11 -14.94 -16.88
N GLY A 220 5.41 -13.73 -16.44
CA GLY A 220 4.49 -12.59 -16.53
C GLY A 220 4.46 -11.98 -17.94
N THR A 221 3.30 -11.38 -18.24
CA THR A 221 3.14 -10.50 -19.40
C THR A 221 2.68 -9.15 -18.88
N ASP A 222 3.46 -8.10 -19.18
CA ASP A 222 3.17 -6.74 -18.71
C ASP A 222 1.99 -6.11 -19.45
N VAL A 223 1.60 -4.92 -19.02
CA VAL A 223 0.46 -4.16 -19.58
C VAL A 223 0.65 -3.77 -21.06
N THR A 224 1.86 -3.88 -21.60
CA THR A 224 2.16 -3.65 -23.04
C THR A 224 2.11 -4.94 -23.86
N GLY A 225 1.89 -6.09 -23.22
CA GLY A 225 1.90 -7.42 -23.85
C GLY A 225 3.29 -8.05 -23.97
N LYS A 226 4.33 -7.47 -23.35
CA LYS A 226 5.69 -8.01 -23.34
C LYS A 226 5.83 -9.05 -22.24
N ASN A 227 6.47 -10.18 -22.58
CA ASN A 227 6.89 -11.16 -21.57
C ASN A 227 8.05 -10.58 -20.73
N VAL A 228 7.90 -10.56 -19.41
CA VAL A 228 8.88 -10.01 -18.46
C VAL A 228 9.56 -11.09 -17.61
N GLY A 229 9.32 -12.39 -17.89
CA GLY A 229 9.86 -13.48 -17.07
C GLY A 229 9.21 -13.54 -15.69
N GLY A 230 9.99 -13.90 -14.67
CA GLY A 230 9.57 -13.97 -13.29
C GLY A 230 8.59 -15.09 -12.98
N ASN A 231 7.97 -15.03 -11.79
CA ASN A 231 6.90 -15.93 -11.38
C ASN A 231 5.68 -15.10 -10.98
N TYR A 232 4.59 -15.21 -11.71
CA TYR A 232 3.36 -14.45 -11.52
C TYR A 232 2.17 -15.37 -11.24
N VAL A 233 1.39 -15.03 -10.22
CA VAL A 233 0.15 -15.76 -9.87
C VAL A 233 -0.96 -15.47 -10.88
N GLY A 234 -0.96 -14.26 -11.47
CA GLY A 234 -1.99 -13.77 -12.38
C GLY A 234 -3.18 -13.11 -11.64
N SER A 235 -3.06 -12.95 -10.30
CA SER A 235 -4.08 -12.35 -9.44
C SER A 235 -3.43 -11.80 -8.17
N PHE A 236 -4.07 -10.83 -7.53
CA PHE A 236 -3.71 -10.40 -6.17
C PHE A 236 -4.62 -11.03 -5.09
N ALA A 237 -5.64 -11.80 -5.47
CA ALA A 237 -6.63 -12.37 -4.55
C ALA A 237 -6.78 -13.92 -4.66
N ASP A 238 -5.84 -14.60 -5.31
CA ASP A 238 -5.86 -16.05 -5.48
C ASP A 238 -4.78 -16.73 -4.62
N GLU A 239 -5.09 -16.89 -3.33
CA GLU A 239 -4.21 -17.59 -2.38
C GLU A 239 -3.94 -19.05 -2.79
N ALA A 240 -4.93 -19.73 -3.40
CA ALA A 240 -4.77 -21.14 -3.80
C ALA A 240 -3.68 -21.27 -4.88
N THR A 241 -3.72 -20.42 -5.92
CA THR A 241 -2.67 -20.39 -6.94
C THR A 241 -1.35 -19.90 -6.37
N GLY A 242 -1.37 -18.87 -5.47
CA GLY A 242 -0.17 -18.43 -4.77
C GLY A 242 0.54 -19.56 -4.03
N LYS A 243 -0.22 -20.41 -3.32
CA LYS A 243 0.33 -21.61 -2.65
C LYS A 243 0.94 -22.60 -3.65
N ILE A 244 0.26 -22.88 -4.76
CA ILE A 244 0.77 -23.78 -5.80
C ILE A 244 2.10 -23.28 -6.38
N VAL A 245 2.22 -21.98 -6.65
CA VAL A 245 3.48 -21.36 -7.14
C VAL A 245 4.59 -21.52 -6.10
N GLY A 246 4.29 -21.23 -4.82
CA GLY A 246 5.25 -21.41 -3.72
C GLY A 246 5.72 -22.87 -3.59
N GLU A 247 4.80 -23.82 -3.60
CA GLU A 247 5.12 -25.27 -3.56
C GLU A 247 5.98 -25.70 -4.76
N ALA A 248 5.70 -25.19 -5.96
CA ALA A 248 6.47 -25.51 -7.15
C ALA A 248 7.92 -24.98 -7.04
N LEU A 249 8.12 -23.75 -6.56
CA LEU A 249 9.45 -23.19 -6.34
C LEU A 249 10.23 -23.94 -5.25
N ILE A 250 9.58 -24.33 -4.16
CA ILE A 250 10.17 -25.15 -3.10
C ILE A 250 10.60 -26.53 -3.66
N ALA A 251 9.80 -27.13 -4.55
CA ALA A 251 10.16 -28.38 -5.21
C ALA A 251 11.38 -28.26 -6.12
N GLU A 252 11.64 -27.08 -6.69
CA GLU A 252 12.88 -26.77 -7.45
C GLU A 252 14.08 -26.51 -6.53
N GLY A 253 13.89 -26.51 -5.21
CA GLY A 253 14.93 -26.34 -4.20
C GLY A 253 15.15 -24.90 -3.77
N VAL A 254 14.21 -23.98 -4.04
CA VAL A 254 14.21 -22.62 -3.52
C VAL A 254 14.01 -22.65 -2.01
N ASP A 255 14.84 -21.93 -1.27
CA ASP A 255 14.74 -21.84 0.20
C ASP A 255 14.50 -20.41 0.71
N VAL A 256 14.50 -19.40 -0.19
CA VAL A 256 14.07 -18.03 0.15
C VAL A 256 13.17 -17.50 -0.97
N ILE A 257 11.95 -17.13 -0.60
CA ILE A 257 10.95 -16.59 -1.54
C ILE A 257 10.52 -15.20 -1.09
N PHE A 258 10.71 -14.20 -1.94
CA PHE A 258 10.10 -12.88 -1.82
C PHE A 258 8.74 -12.89 -2.51
N ALA A 259 7.67 -12.37 -1.89
CA ALA A 259 6.35 -12.33 -2.52
C ALA A 259 5.76 -10.92 -2.50
N ALA A 260 5.67 -10.33 -3.70
CA ALA A 260 4.98 -9.06 -3.97
C ALA A 260 3.65 -9.34 -4.68
N ALA A 261 2.69 -9.99 -3.98
CA ALA A 261 1.51 -10.57 -4.59
C ALA A 261 0.19 -10.27 -3.84
N GLY A 262 0.18 -9.29 -2.92
CA GLY A 262 -0.99 -8.96 -2.11
C GLY A 262 -1.56 -10.21 -1.40
N GLY A 263 -2.88 -10.37 -1.36
CA GLY A 263 -3.53 -11.54 -0.78
C GLY A 263 -3.07 -12.89 -1.37
N SER A 264 -2.70 -12.96 -2.67
CA SER A 264 -2.09 -14.18 -3.24
C SER A 264 -0.76 -14.54 -2.58
N GLY A 265 -0.03 -13.55 -2.02
CA GLY A 265 1.20 -13.74 -1.24
C GLY A 265 0.97 -14.54 0.05
N ASN A 266 -0.21 -14.48 0.65
CA ASN A 266 -0.59 -15.29 1.82
C ASN A 266 -0.60 -16.78 1.47
N GLY A 267 -0.95 -17.12 0.23
CA GLY A 267 -0.81 -18.50 -0.29
C GLY A 267 0.64 -18.94 -0.36
N VAL A 268 1.56 -18.10 -0.87
CA VAL A 268 3.00 -18.37 -0.89
C VAL A 268 3.54 -18.56 0.53
N LEU A 269 3.17 -17.67 1.46
CA LEU A 269 3.54 -17.76 2.88
C LEU A 269 3.04 -19.06 3.50
N THR A 270 1.83 -19.53 3.13
CA THR A 270 1.29 -20.82 3.57
C THR A 270 2.16 -21.97 3.10
N ALA A 271 2.59 -21.99 1.82
CA ALA A 271 3.52 -23.01 1.30
C ALA A 271 4.86 -23.01 2.08
N VAL A 272 5.42 -21.84 2.35
CA VAL A 272 6.64 -21.68 3.15
C VAL A 272 6.45 -22.18 4.59
N LYS A 273 5.32 -21.87 5.23
CA LYS A 273 5.00 -22.37 6.58
C LYS A 273 4.87 -23.89 6.65
N GLU A 274 4.39 -24.53 5.61
CA GLU A 274 4.26 -26.00 5.53
C GLU A 274 5.60 -26.69 5.24
N ALA A 275 6.56 -26.00 4.62
CA ALA A 275 7.88 -26.51 4.30
C ALA A 275 8.84 -26.48 5.51
N THR A 276 10.03 -27.07 5.35
CA THR A 276 11.12 -27.06 6.34
C THR A 276 12.30 -26.32 5.76
N ASP A 277 12.94 -25.45 6.58
CA ASP A 277 14.11 -24.67 6.21
C ASP A 277 13.90 -23.81 4.96
N VAL A 278 12.67 -23.31 4.77
CA VAL A 278 12.31 -22.34 3.74
C VAL A 278 11.85 -21.05 4.43
N TYR A 279 12.25 -19.93 3.87
CA TYR A 279 12.01 -18.62 4.42
C TYR A 279 11.27 -17.72 3.44
N TYR A 280 10.56 -16.74 4.00
CA TYR A 280 9.74 -15.77 3.29
C TYR A 280 10.30 -14.37 3.48
N ILE A 281 10.22 -13.56 2.45
CA ILE A 281 10.41 -12.11 2.54
C ILE A 281 9.07 -11.46 2.21
N GLY A 282 8.57 -10.64 3.14
CA GLY A 282 7.30 -9.92 3.01
C GLY A 282 7.39 -8.72 2.08
N CYS A 283 6.24 -8.15 1.74
CA CYS A 283 6.12 -7.00 0.85
C CYS A 283 5.19 -5.94 1.41
N ASP A 284 5.48 -4.70 1.07
CA ASP A 284 4.78 -3.46 1.39
C ASP A 284 4.85 -3.11 2.88
N VAL A 285 4.50 -4.05 3.77
CA VAL A 285 4.42 -3.88 5.22
C VAL A 285 5.35 -4.83 5.97
N ASP A 286 5.50 -4.64 7.28
CA ASP A 286 6.18 -5.59 8.16
C ASP A 286 5.30 -6.82 8.42
N GLN A 287 5.52 -7.89 7.68
CA GLN A 287 4.78 -9.16 7.78
C GLN A 287 5.39 -10.17 8.78
N PHE A 288 6.22 -9.70 9.73
CA PHE A 288 6.90 -10.63 10.66
C PHE A 288 5.91 -11.46 11.48
N ASP A 289 4.82 -10.86 11.95
CA ASP A 289 3.84 -11.58 12.78
C ASP A 289 3.10 -12.66 11.99
N ASP A 290 2.88 -12.43 10.69
CA ASP A 290 2.27 -13.41 9.79
C ASP A 290 3.14 -14.65 9.59
N GLY A 291 4.45 -14.51 9.76
CA GLY A 291 5.43 -15.59 9.65
C GLY A 291 5.46 -16.58 10.82
N ALA A 292 4.66 -16.38 11.86
CA ALA A 292 4.68 -17.22 13.05
C ALA A 292 4.34 -18.69 12.72
N LYS A 293 5.24 -19.62 13.18
CA LYS A 293 5.12 -21.07 13.01
C LYS A 293 5.50 -21.78 14.32
N GLY A 294 4.52 -21.94 15.22
CA GLY A 294 4.78 -22.46 16.56
C GLY A 294 5.69 -21.54 17.38
N SER A 295 6.89 -22.00 17.72
CA SER A 295 7.91 -21.21 18.44
C SER A 295 8.94 -20.57 17.51
N SER A 296 8.81 -20.74 16.19
CA SER A 296 9.71 -20.17 15.17
C SER A 296 8.95 -19.18 14.29
N ASN A 297 9.66 -18.50 13.42
CA ASN A 297 9.12 -17.62 12.41
C ASN A 297 9.76 -17.94 11.05
N VAL A 298 9.04 -17.78 9.95
CA VAL A 298 9.55 -18.05 8.61
C VAL A 298 9.88 -16.77 7.83
N VAL A 299 9.50 -15.59 8.34
CA VAL A 299 9.81 -14.30 7.70
C VAL A 299 11.22 -13.87 8.06
N LEU A 300 12.09 -13.71 7.04
CA LEU A 300 13.44 -13.16 7.21
C LEU A 300 13.42 -11.66 7.44
N THR A 301 12.68 -10.95 6.62
CA THR A 301 12.48 -9.49 6.62
C THR A 301 11.28 -9.17 5.71
N SER A 302 10.94 -7.89 5.56
CA SER A 302 9.96 -7.44 4.56
C SER A 302 10.50 -6.25 3.79
N ALA A 303 10.26 -6.21 2.48
CA ALA A 303 10.46 -5.03 1.64
C ALA A 303 9.34 -4.02 1.95
N LEU A 304 9.71 -2.77 2.23
CA LEU A 304 8.78 -1.75 2.68
C LEU A 304 8.43 -0.77 1.56
N LYS A 305 7.15 -0.46 1.44
CA LYS A 305 6.58 0.64 0.67
C LYS A 305 5.66 1.44 1.59
N ILE A 306 6.07 2.65 1.94
CA ILE A 306 5.46 3.47 3.00
C ILE A 306 4.27 4.24 2.42
N MET A 307 3.14 3.55 2.23
CA MET A 307 1.91 4.15 1.70
C MET A 307 1.09 4.80 2.81
N ASP A 308 0.99 4.17 3.97
CA ASP A 308 0.23 4.63 5.13
C ASP A 308 0.56 6.08 5.51
N LYS A 309 1.84 6.39 5.69
CA LYS A 309 2.28 7.74 6.07
C LYS A 309 2.07 8.76 4.95
N ASN A 310 2.15 8.34 3.70
CA ASN A 310 1.89 9.23 2.57
C ASN A 310 0.38 9.51 2.43
N VAL A 311 -0.49 8.51 2.60
CA VAL A 311 -1.96 8.69 2.64
C VAL A 311 -2.36 9.59 3.81
N GLU A 312 -1.92 9.29 5.04
CA GLU A 312 -2.17 10.08 6.24
C GLU A 312 -1.78 11.57 6.02
N LYS A 313 -0.60 11.81 5.44
CA LYS A 313 -0.10 13.15 5.11
C LYS A 313 -1.02 13.87 4.12
N GLN A 314 -1.45 13.22 3.04
CA GLN A 314 -2.30 13.86 2.04
C GLN A 314 -3.68 14.19 2.62
N LEU A 315 -4.26 13.31 3.43
CA LEU A 315 -5.52 13.60 4.14
C LEU A 315 -5.38 14.81 5.08
N GLY A 316 -4.24 14.95 5.76
CA GLY A 316 -3.92 16.15 6.54
C GLY A 316 -3.89 17.42 5.70
N LEU A 317 -3.28 17.37 4.51
CA LEU A 317 -3.23 18.52 3.58
C LEU A 317 -4.62 18.88 3.03
N ILE A 318 -5.47 17.87 2.75
CA ILE A 318 -6.87 18.09 2.33
C ILE A 318 -7.63 18.81 3.46
N LYS A 319 -7.57 18.29 4.68
CA LYS A 319 -8.21 18.90 5.85
C LYS A 319 -7.79 20.36 6.07
N ASP A 320 -6.51 20.64 5.89
CA ASP A 320 -5.95 21.98 6.10
C ASP A 320 -6.17 22.94 4.90
N GLY A 321 -6.79 22.46 3.81
CA GLY A 321 -7.03 23.23 2.58
C GLY A 321 -5.74 23.59 1.83
N SER A 322 -4.66 22.82 2.01
CA SER A 322 -3.35 23.01 1.36
C SER A 322 -3.00 21.88 0.40
N PHE A 323 -3.94 20.97 0.14
CA PHE A 323 -3.80 19.92 -0.84
C PHE A 323 -3.51 20.45 -2.24
N LYS A 324 -2.71 19.71 -2.98
CA LYS A 324 -2.40 19.99 -4.38
C LYS A 324 -2.25 18.69 -5.14
N GLY A 325 -2.85 18.64 -6.31
CA GLY A 325 -2.60 17.56 -7.25
C GLY A 325 -1.14 17.56 -7.71
N GLU A 326 -0.57 16.35 -7.81
CA GLU A 326 0.82 16.13 -8.22
C GLU A 326 1.00 14.66 -8.62
N ASN A 327 1.82 14.41 -9.64
CA ASN A 327 2.34 13.08 -9.96
C ASN A 327 3.69 12.87 -9.27
N ALA A 328 3.69 12.23 -8.10
CA ALA A 328 4.87 12.04 -7.26
C ALA A 328 5.53 10.65 -7.48
N LEU A 329 6.86 10.63 -7.61
CA LEU A 329 7.66 9.39 -7.59
C LEU A 329 8.44 9.33 -6.27
N LEU A 330 8.06 8.40 -5.39
CA LEU A 330 8.57 8.28 -4.03
C LEU A 330 9.59 7.12 -3.94
N GLY A 331 10.62 7.28 -3.13
CA GLY A 331 11.68 6.29 -3.00
C GLY A 331 12.45 6.40 -1.69
N ALA A 332 13.65 5.85 -1.66
CA ALA A 332 14.54 5.90 -0.51
C ALA A 332 14.95 7.33 -0.16
N ASP A 333 15.03 8.23 -1.13
CA ASP A 333 15.33 9.64 -0.95
C ASP A 333 14.23 10.43 -0.23
N THR A 334 13.01 9.90 -0.23
CA THR A 334 11.84 10.41 0.52
C THR A 334 11.48 9.55 1.72
N ASP A 335 12.33 8.57 2.08
CA ASP A 335 12.09 7.56 3.11
C ASP A 335 10.79 6.75 2.88
N SER A 336 10.39 6.59 1.60
CA SER A 336 9.17 5.88 1.20
C SER A 336 9.40 4.44 0.75
N THR A 337 10.66 4.01 0.60
CA THR A 337 11.05 2.61 0.33
C THR A 337 12.15 2.16 1.26
N GLY A 338 12.23 0.85 1.54
CA GLY A 338 13.23 0.29 2.43
C GLY A 338 13.03 -1.18 2.72
N TYR A 339 13.50 -1.63 3.89
CA TYR A 339 13.28 -2.98 4.39
C TYR A 339 13.20 -3.01 5.91
N VAL A 340 12.58 -4.05 6.48
CA VAL A 340 12.48 -4.24 7.94
C VAL A 340 13.83 -4.71 8.48
N LYS A 341 14.42 -3.92 9.40
CA LYS A 341 15.67 -4.24 10.10
C LYS A 341 15.59 -4.07 11.61
N ALA A 342 14.42 -3.74 12.14
CA ALA A 342 14.22 -3.57 13.56
C ALA A 342 14.47 -4.90 14.31
N GLU A 343 15.14 -4.82 15.45
CA GLU A 343 15.40 -5.97 16.31
C GLU A 343 14.09 -6.66 16.71
N GLY A 344 14.05 -7.99 16.58
CA GLY A 344 12.86 -8.80 16.86
C GLY A 344 11.79 -8.80 15.77
N ARG A 345 11.99 -8.07 14.67
CA ARG A 345 11.08 -8.01 13.50
C ARG A 345 11.70 -8.58 12.23
N GLN A 346 12.86 -9.20 12.32
CA GLN A 346 13.61 -9.82 11.22
C GLN A 346 14.53 -10.93 11.75
N GLN A 347 15.07 -11.74 10.84
CA GLN A 347 15.95 -12.88 11.15
C GLN A 347 17.26 -12.84 10.34
N LEU A 348 17.61 -11.68 9.78
CA LEU A 348 18.86 -11.49 9.06
C LEU A 348 20.05 -11.50 10.02
N SER A 349 21.21 -11.96 9.56
CA SER A 349 22.44 -11.81 10.30
C SER A 349 22.86 -10.34 10.41
N GLU A 350 23.61 -9.97 11.45
CA GLU A 350 24.16 -8.61 11.59
C GLU A 350 25.03 -8.21 10.38
N ASP A 351 25.79 -9.16 9.84
CA ASP A 351 26.61 -8.92 8.65
C ASP A 351 25.76 -8.68 7.40
N THR A 352 24.65 -9.39 7.24
CA THR A 352 23.68 -9.19 6.16
C THR A 352 23.04 -7.80 6.25
N ILE A 353 22.54 -7.42 7.43
CA ILE A 353 21.97 -6.09 7.66
C ILE A 353 22.97 -4.99 7.30
N LYS A 354 24.20 -5.09 7.81
CA LYS A 354 25.25 -4.13 7.50
C LYS A 354 25.53 -4.03 6.01
N THR A 355 25.61 -5.18 5.33
CA THR A 355 25.92 -5.23 3.88
C THR A 355 24.78 -4.60 3.06
N ILE A 356 23.53 -4.88 3.43
CA ILE A 356 22.36 -4.25 2.78
C ILE A 356 22.35 -2.75 3.04
N ASP A 357 22.57 -2.30 4.29
CA ASP A 357 22.58 -0.88 4.65
C ASP A 357 23.64 -0.09 3.87
N GLU A 358 24.85 -0.65 3.71
CA GLU A 358 25.92 -0.04 2.90
C GLU A 358 25.53 0.07 1.42
N ALA A 359 24.88 -0.94 0.86
CA ALA A 359 24.40 -0.92 -0.53
C ALA A 359 23.20 0.01 -0.69
N PHE A 360 22.25 -0.02 0.25
CA PHE A 360 21.05 0.83 0.22
C PHE A 360 21.38 2.32 0.36
N ALA A 361 22.42 2.67 1.12
CA ALA A 361 22.92 4.04 1.17
C ALA A 361 23.39 4.53 -0.20
N LYS A 362 23.97 3.65 -1.01
CA LYS A 362 24.34 3.96 -2.40
C LYS A 362 23.15 4.04 -3.34
N VAL A 363 22.10 3.23 -3.11
CA VAL A 363 20.81 3.37 -3.81
C VAL A 363 20.21 4.73 -3.50
N LYS A 364 20.13 5.10 -2.22
CA LYS A 364 19.61 6.39 -1.76
C LYS A 364 20.36 7.60 -2.35
N SER A 365 21.69 7.46 -2.57
CA SER A 365 22.52 8.51 -3.20
C SER A 365 22.50 8.50 -4.73
N GLY A 366 21.88 7.48 -5.36
CA GLY A 366 21.87 7.29 -6.81
C GLY A 366 23.17 6.72 -7.38
N GLU A 367 24.12 6.27 -6.54
CA GLU A 367 25.34 5.56 -6.99
C GLU A 367 25.00 4.18 -7.53
N ILE A 368 24.01 3.49 -6.94
CA ILE A 368 23.40 2.26 -7.45
C ILE A 368 21.98 2.59 -7.92
N VAL A 369 21.67 2.24 -9.15
CA VAL A 369 20.33 2.36 -9.73
C VAL A 369 19.84 0.94 -10.08
N PRO A 370 18.98 0.33 -9.20
CA PRO A 370 18.40 -0.96 -9.52
C PRO A 370 17.50 -0.89 -10.76
N ALA A 371 17.42 -1.97 -11.53
CA ALA A 371 16.58 -2.03 -12.73
C ALA A 371 15.10 -1.86 -12.38
N ALA A 372 14.40 -1.10 -13.20
CA ALA A 372 12.97 -0.87 -13.14
C ALA A 372 12.38 -0.77 -14.55
N ASN A 373 11.08 -0.95 -14.70
CA ASN A 373 10.40 -0.92 -16.00
C ASN A 373 10.52 0.44 -16.72
N PHE A 374 10.83 1.52 -16.00
CA PHE A 374 10.86 2.89 -16.51
C PHE A 374 12.27 3.45 -16.72
N ASN A 375 13.33 2.81 -16.20
CA ASN A 375 14.67 3.42 -16.23
C ASN A 375 15.62 2.84 -17.30
N GLY A 376 15.20 1.78 -18.01
CA GLY A 376 15.98 1.16 -19.09
C GLY A 376 17.21 0.37 -18.62
N GLU A 377 17.43 0.24 -17.32
CA GLU A 377 18.48 -0.59 -16.73
C GLU A 377 18.13 -2.08 -16.84
N ALA A 378 19.14 -2.93 -16.94
CA ALA A 378 18.98 -4.38 -16.88
C ALA A 378 19.38 -4.89 -15.47
N PRO A 379 18.74 -5.96 -14.94
CA PRO A 379 19.00 -6.45 -13.58
C PRO A 379 20.44 -6.90 -13.30
N ASP A 380 21.25 -7.15 -14.32
CA ASP A 380 22.67 -7.54 -14.24
C ASP A 380 23.64 -6.39 -14.61
N ALA A 381 23.10 -5.25 -15.03
CA ALA A 381 23.87 -4.09 -15.46
C ALA A 381 23.94 -3.03 -14.36
N PHE A 382 25.04 -2.97 -13.66
CA PHE A 382 25.32 -1.90 -12.69
C PHE A 382 26.15 -0.81 -13.37
N THR A 383 25.48 0.10 -14.07
CA THR A 383 26.12 1.27 -14.69
C THR A 383 26.53 2.23 -13.59
N GLY A 384 27.83 2.36 -13.38
CA GLY A 384 28.41 3.30 -12.39
C GLY A 384 29.26 2.66 -11.30
N LEU A 385 29.35 1.31 -11.27
CA LEU A 385 30.21 0.58 -10.34
C LEU A 385 31.37 -0.09 -11.05
#